data_45232e7c58804e41823ebbb2dbf6c274
#
_entry.id   45232e7c58804e41823ebbb2dbf6c274
#
_cell.length_a   1.000
_cell.length_b   1.000
_cell.length_c   1.000
_cell.angle_alpha   90.00
_cell.angle_beta   90.00
_cell.angle_gamma   90.00
#
_symmetry.space_group_name_H-M   'P 1'
#
loop_
_entity.id
_entity.type
_entity.pdbx_description
1 polymer ?
#
loop_
_entity_poly.entity_id
_entity_poly.type
_entity_poly.pdbx_seq_one_letter_code
_entity_poly.pdbx_strand_id
1 'polypeptide(L)'
;IAAADFVVLQLEIPLPAVMRAAEVAERHGVRVILNPAPAAAIPDELLRRCYLLTPNRGECAMLTGMPVADAAGAERAADALLARGVRHVVVTLGSEGALVKGAESCERVAARRVEAVDTTGAGDTFNGALAVALSEGRPLSEAVRFATAASAIAVTRMGAQSAVPMREEVDALLAEV
;
A
#
# COMPACT_ATOMS: atom_id res chain seq x y z
N ILE A 1 -19.99 -1.67 -0.53
CA ILE A 1 -19.07 -1.47 0.60
C ILE A 1 -19.47 -2.37 1.76
N ALA A 2 -20.72 -2.33 2.24
CA ALA A 2 -21.16 -3.01 3.47
C ALA A 2 -20.86 -4.54 3.54
N ALA A 3 -20.70 -5.22 2.43
CA ALA A 3 -20.41 -6.66 2.35
C ALA A 3 -18.95 -6.96 1.97
N ALA A 4 -18.08 -5.95 1.99
CA ALA A 4 -16.68 -6.12 1.64
C ALA A 4 -15.82 -6.28 2.90
N ASP A 5 -14.70 -6.99 2.80
CA ASP A 5 -13.69 -7.08 3.87
C ASP A 5 -12.83 -5.83 3.94
N PHE A 6 -12.54 -5.25 2.77
CA PHE A 6 -11.79 -4.02 2.58
C PHE A 6 -12.37 -3.14 1.48
N VAL A 7 -12.14 -1.84 1.59
CA VAL A 7 -12.30 -0.88 0.50
C VAL A 7 -10.92 -0.32 0.17
N VAL A 8 -10.50 -0.49 -1.08
CA VAL A 8 -9.25 0.09 -1.60
C VAL A 8 -9.61 1.38 -2.34
N LEU A 9 -9.01 2.49 -1.92
CA LEU A 9 -9.23 3.82 -2.46
C LEU A 9 -7.94 4.42 -2.99
N GLN A 10 -8.06 5.27 -3.99
CA GLN A 10 -7.02 6.11 -4.58
C GLN A 10 -7.50 7.56 -4.65
N LEU A 11 -6.65 8.48 -5.13
CA LEU A 11 -6.99 9.89 -5.27
C LEU A 11 -7.25 10.29 -6.74
N GLU A 12 -7.60 9.33 -7.59
CA GLU A 12 -7.93 9.56 -9.02
C GLU A 12 -9.37 10.00 -9.25
N ILE A 13 -10.20 10.00 -8.21
CA ILE A 13 -11.57 10.52 -8.21
C ILE A 13 -11.67 11.73 -7.27
N PRO A 14 -12.71 12.57 -7.36
CA PRO A 14 -12.85 13.72 -6.50
C PRO A 14 -12.78 13.37 -5.01
N LEU A 15 -11.97 14.11 -4.25
CA LEU A 15 -11.74 13.88 -2.82
C LEU A 15 -13.04 13.72 -1.99
N PRO A 16 -14.12 14.48 -2.26
CA PRO A 16 -15.39 14.26 -1.56
C PRO A 16 -15.97 12.86 -1.75
N ALA A 17 -15.77 12.24 -2.92
CA ALA A 17 -16.20 10.86 -3.17
C ALA A 17 -15.36 9.85 -2.39
N VAL A 18 -14.03 10.06 -2.31
CA VAL A 18 -13.12 9.25 -1.48
C VAL A 18 -13.51 9.34 -0.01
N MET A 19 -13.72 10.56 0.49
CA MET A 19 -14.16 10.80 1.88
C MET A 19 -15.50 10.12 2.17
N ARG A 20 -16.46 10.23 1.24
CA ARG A 20 -17.75 9.56 1.41
C ARG A 20 -17.64 8.04 1.42
N ALA A 21 -16.81 7.46 0.55
CA ALA A 21 -16.56 6.03 0.54
C ALA A 21 -15.93 5.55 1.87
N ALA A 22 -14.95 6.28 2.39
CA ALA A 22 -14.33 6.00 3.68
C ALA A 22 -15.32 6.12 4.86
N GLU A 23 -16.18 7.14 4.84
CA GLU A 23 -17.25 7.30 5.83
C GLU A 23 -18.26 6.14 5.82
N VAL A 24 -18.66 5.70 4.63
CA VAL A 24 -19.56 4.54 4.48
C VAL A 24 -18.87 3.26 4.96
N ALA A 25 -17.61 3.06 4.64
CA ALA A 25 -16.83 1.92 5.13
C ALA A 25 -16.77 1.90 6.67
N GLU A 26 -16.43 3.03 7.29
CA GLU A 26 -16.40 3.19 8.75
C GLU A 26 -17.73 2.82 9.41
N ARG A 27 -18.87 3.30 8.89
CA ARG A 27 -20.21 2.98 9.41
C ARG A 27 -20.55 1.49 9.38
N HIS A 28 -19.95 0.74 8.45
CA HIS A 28 -20.18 -0.69 8.30
C HIS A 28 -19.03 -1.55 8.86
N GLY A 29 -18.05 -0.94 9.53
CA GLY A 29 -16.93 -1.65 10.10
C GLY A 29 -15.96 -2.23 9.05
N VAL A 30 -16.02 -1.74 7.81
CA VAL A 30 -15.16 -2.16 6.72
C VAL A 30 -13.85 -1.38 6.74
N ARG A 31 -12.73 -2.08 6.65
CA ARG A 31 -11.39 -1.46 6.71
C ARG A 31 -11.03 -0.77 5.40
N VAL A 32 -10.46 0.44 5.49
CA VAL A 32 -10.04 1.24 4.34
C VAL A 32 -8.54 1.13 4.13
N ILE A 33 -8.13 0.74 2.93
CA ILE A 33 -6.76 0.88 2.41
C ILE A 33 -6.77 2.07 1.47
N LEU A 34 -5.96 3.10 1.76
CA LEU A 34 -5.80 4.26 0.90
C LEU A 34 -4.41 4.24 0.25
N ASN A 35 -4.39 4.14 -1.08
CA ASN A 35 -3.20 4.46 -1.86
C ASN A 35 -3.26 5.95 -2.23
N PRO A 36 -2.37 6.82 -1.70
CA PRO A 36 -2.47 8.27 -1.89
C PRO A 36 -1.90 8.71 -3.25
N ALA A 37 -2.27 8.03 -4.31
CA ALA A 37 -1.87 8.29 -5.69
C ALA A 37 -3.06 8.85 -6.51
N PRO A 38 -2.86 9.88 -7.36
CA PRO A 38 -1.69 10.74 -7.40
C PRO A 38 -1.53 11.56 -6.12
N ALA A 39 -0.28 11.90 -5.81
CA ALA A 39 0.04 12.65 -4.60
C ALA A 39 -0.78 13.94 -4.47
N ALA A 40 -1.56 14.07 -3.40
CA ALA A 40 -2.41 15.22 -3.10
C ALA A 40 -2.49 15.46 -1.60
N ALA A 41 -2.89 16.68 -1.19
CA ALA A 41 -3.16 16.96 0.19
C ALA A 41 -4.36 16.15 0.70
N ILE A 42 -4.20 15.46 1.83
CA ILE A 42 -5.23 14.63 2.44
C ILE A 42 -5.58 15.24 3.81
N PRO A 43 -6.87 15.50 4.09
CA PRO A 43 -7.29 15.96 5.41
C PRO A 43 -7.13 14.85 6.44
N ASP A 44 -6.78 15.23 7.68
CA ASP A 44 -6.61 14.27 8.78
C ASP A 44 -7.87 13.47 9.08
N GLU A 45 -9.04 14.03 8.77
CA GLU A 45 -10.31 13.32 8.88
C GLU A 45 -10.35 12.06 8.03
N LEU A 46 -9.80 12.09 6.79
CA LEU A 46 -9.70 10.90 5.94
C LEU A 46 -8.64 9.94 6.48
N LEU A 47 -7.48 10.48 6.91
CA LEU A 47 -6.40 9.65 7.46
C LEU A 47 -6.84 8.84 8.68
N ARG A 48 -7.62 9.44 9.58
CA ARG A 48 -8.17 8.74 10.76
C ARG A 48 -9.13 7.59 10.42
N ARG A 49 -9.75 7.60 9.24
CA ARG A 49 -10.60 6.51 8.74
C ARG A 49 -9.82 5.40 8.05
N CYS A 50 -8.54 5.64 7.75
CA CYS A 50 -7.71 4.65 7.07
C CYS A 50 -7.17 3.61 8.06
N TYR A 51 -7.49 2.35 7.81
CA TYR A 51 -6.81 1.23 8.44
C TYR A 51 -5.36 1.16 7.99
N LEU A 52 -5.12 1.41 6.70
CA LEU A 52 -3.80 1.31 6.07
C LEU A 52 -3.62 2.40 5.02
N LEU A 53 -2.47 3.07 5.05
CA LEU A 53 -2.00 4.00 4.02
C LEU A 53 -0.79 3.40 3.32
N THR A 54 -0.77 3.44 1.97
CA THR A 54 0.29 2.81 1.17
C THR A 54 1.02 3.81 0.25
N PRO A 55 1.67 4.85 0.79
CA PRO A 55 2.40 5.81 -0.01
C PRO A 55 3.70 5.23 -0.58
N ASN A 56 4.12 5.70 -1.74
CA ASN A 56 5.50 5.60 -2.18
C ASN A 56 6.36 6.72 -1.53
N ARG A 57 7.70 6.73 -1.82
CA ARG A 57 8.61 7.75 -1.27
C ARG A 57 8.19 9.18 -1.56
N GLY A 58 7.76 9.44 -2.81
CA GLY A 58 7.36 10.78 -3.25
C GLY A 58 6.06 11.23 -2.60
N GLU A 59 5.07 10.35 -2.54
CA GLU A 59 3.80 10.57 -1.87
C GLU A 59 4.00 10.81 -0.38
N CYS A 60 4.84 9.98 0.25
CA CYS A 60 5.18 10.11 1.66
C CYS A 60 5.85 11.46 1.96
N ALA A 61 6.82 11.86 1.13
CA ALA A 61 7.48 13.16 1.26
C ALA A 61 6.50 14.33 1.10
N MET A 62 5.59 14.25 0.13
CA MET A 62 4.61 15.30 -0.11
C MET A 62 3.59 15.39 1.04
N LEU A 63 3.11 14.26 1.56
CA LEU A 63 2.13 14.23 2.64
C LEU A 63 2.67 14.75 3.98
N THR A 64 3.99 14.60 4.20
CA THR A 64 4.64 14.95 5.48
C THR A 64 5.49 16.21 5.42
N GLY A 65 5.85 16.67 4.23
CA GLY A 65 6.83 17.74 4.04
C GLY A 65 8.27 17.31 4.39
N MET A 66 8.52 16.02 4.61
CA MET A 66 9.82 15.47 5.00
C MET A 66 10.50 14.77 3.82
N PRO A 67 11.83 14.92 3.65
CA PRO A 67 12.56 14.15 2.63
C PRO A 67 12.61 12.67 2.99
N VAL A 68 12.33 11.82 2.00
CA VAL A 68 12.36 10.34 2.12
C VAL A 68 13.45 9.79 1.19
N ALA A 69 14.70 10.08 1.51
CA ALA A 69 15.84 9.65 0.72
C ALA A 69 16.27 8.22 1.03
N ASP A 70 16.08 7.78 2.26
CA ASP A 70 16.53 6.49 2.79
C ASP A 70 15.46 5.86 3.71
N ALA A 71 15.79 4.70 4.25
CA ALA A 71 14.91 3.97 5.16
C ALA A 71 14.59 4.74 6.45
N ALA A 72 15.53 5.48 6.99
CA ALA A 72 15.31 6.29 8.18
C ALA A 72 14.37 7.47 7.88
N GLY A 73 14.49 8.08 6.70
CA GLY A 73 13.54 9.08 6.22
C GLY A 73 12.13 8.51 6.05
N ALA A 74 12.01 7.29 5.49
CA ALA A 74 10.73 6.62 5.35
C ALA A 74 10.09 6.32 6.71
N GLU A 75 10.89 5.90 7.69
CA GLU A 75 10.41 5.64 9.04
C GLU A 75 9.89 6.91 9.72
N ARG A 76 10.66 8.00 9.70
CA ARG A 76 10.22 9.29 10.27
C ARG A 76 8.94 9.80 9.61
N ALA A 77 8.84 9.69 8.29
CA ALA A 77 7.65 10.11 7.56
C ALA A 77 6.43 9.21 7.90
N ALA A 78 6.63 7.90 8.05
CA ALA A 78 5.58 6.99 8.50
C ALA A 78 5.11 7.31 9.93
N ASP A 79 6.02 7.64 10.86
CA ASP A 79 5.67 8.09 12.20
C ASP A 79 4.82 9.37 12.19
N ALA A 80 5.16 10.32 11.33
CA ALA A 80 4.38 11.55 11.16
C ALA A 80 2.96 11.26 10.63
N LEU A 81 2.80 10.28 9.73
CA LEU A 81 1.48 9.85 9.24
C LEU A 81 0.66 9.11 10.30
N LEU A 82 1.30 8.25 11.10
CA LEU A 82 0.65 7.60 12.26
C LEU A 82 0.17 8.65 13.27
N ALA A 83 0.96 9.68 13.54
CA ALA A 83 0.58 10.79 14.43
C ALA A 83 -0.65 11.59 13.92
N ARG A 84 -0.94 11.57 12.61
CA ARG A 84 -2.14 12.15 12.00
C ARG A 84 -3.37 11.23 12.07
N GLY A 85 -3.21 10.03 12.64
CA GLY A 85 -4.31 9.13 12.97
C GLY A 85 -4.49 7.91 12.06
N VAL A 86 -3.61 7.68 11.09
CA VAL A 86 -3.58 6.43 10.33
C VAL A 86 -3.20 5.28 11.27
N ARG A 87 -3.83 4.13 11.11
CA ARG A 87 -3.54 2.99 11.99
C ARG A 87 -2.26 2.24 11.61
N HIS A 88 -2.00 2.07 10.31
CA HIS A 88 -0.78 1.46 9.77
C HIS A 88 -0.32 2.21 8.52
N VAL A 89 0.99 2.24 8.30
CA VAL A 89 1.58 2.82 7.09
C VAL A 89 2.50 1.78 6.45
N VAL A 90 2.37 1.58 5.15
CA VAL A 90 3.29 0.78 4.35
C VAL A 90 3.91 1.69 3.29
N VAL A 91 5.16 2.08 3.49
CA VAL A 91 5.89 2.90 2.50
C VAL A 91 6.52 1.97 1.47
N THR A 92 6.08 2.06 0.21
CA THR A 92 6.70 1.31 -0.89
C THR A 92 8.01 1.98 -1.32
N LEU A 93 9.09 1.19 -1.43
CA LEU A 93 10.46 1.66 -1.64
C LEU A 93 11.04 1.18 -2.98
N GLY A 94 10.19 0.71 -3.91
CA GLY A 94 10.59 0.16 -5.20
C GLY A 94 11.45 -1.10 -5.03
N SER A 95 12.63 -1.13 -5.64
CA SER A 95 13.55 -2.28 -5.56
C SER A 95 14.08 -2.59 -4.16
N GLU A 96 13.91 -1.68 -3.21
CA GLU A 96 14.25 -1.91 -1.80
C GLU A 96 13.13 -2.59 -1.00
N GLY A 97 11.95 -2.80 -1.60
CA GLY A 97 10.80 -3.44 -0.97
C GLY A 97 9.84 -2.46 -0.31
N ALA A 98 9.49 -2.68 0.95
CA ALA A 98 8.55 -1.86 1.68
C ALA A 98 8.93 -1.74 3.15
N LEU A 99 8.56 -0.61 3.77
CA LEU A 99 8.60 -0.39 5.21
C LEU A 99 7.17 -0.52 5.75
N VAL A 100 6.96 -1.42 6.69
CA VAL A 100 5.69 -1.63 7.42
C VAL A 100 5.80 -0.97 8.78
N LYS A 101 4.95 0.00 9.07
CA LYS A 101 4.96 0.73 10.33
C LYS A 101 3.58 0.74 10.97
N GLY A 102 3.54 0.32 12.23
CA GLY A 102 2.41 0.48 13.16
C GLY A 102 2.87 1.21 14.42
N ALA A 103 1.96 1.42 15.38
CA ALA A 103 2.27 2.18 16.59
C ALA A 103 3.47 1.61 17.36
N GLU A 104 3.58 0.28 17.45
CA GLU A 104 4.62 -0.41 18.22
C GLU A 104 5.50 -1.32 17.34
N SER A 105 5.35 -1.26 16.01
CA SER A 105 6.04 -2.15 15.08
C SER A 105 6.68 -1.39 13.95
N CYS A 106 7.87 -1.82 13.55
CA CYS A 106 8.56 -1.35 12.36
C CYS A 106 9.28 -2.54 11.74
N GLU A 107 8.89 -2.92 10.53
CA GLU A 107 9.47 -4.06 9.81
C GLU A 107 9.82 -3.65 8.38
N ARG A 108 10.91 -4.19 7.85
CA ARG A 108 11.28 -4.04 6.44
C ARG A 108 11.04 -5.34 5.72
N VAL A 109 10.27 -5.26 4.65
CA VAL A 109 10.05 -6.36 3.71
C VAL A 109 10.89 -6.10 2.47
N ALA A 110 11.87 -6.96 2.22
CA ALA A 110 12.74 -6.84 1.05
C ALA A 110 11.98 -7.18 -0.24
N ALA A 111 12.29 -6.46 -1.32
CA ALA A 111 11.81 -6.84 -2.65
C ALA A 111 12.62 -8.02 -3.22
N ARG A 112 11.97 -8.81 -4.06
CA ARG A 112 12.69 -9.74 -4.95
C ARG A 112 13.42 -8.94 -6.03
N ARG A 113 14.66 -9.28 -6.28
CA ARG A 113 15.44 -8.70 -7.38
C ARG A 113 14.95 -9.29 -8.70
N VAL A 114 14.44 -8.42 -9.54
CA VAL A 114 13.95 -8.76 -10.89
C VAL A 114 14.47 -7.72 -11.89
N GLU A 115 14.50 -8.09 -13.16
CA GLU A 115 14.74 -7.13 -14.24
C GLU A 115 13.41 -6.47 -14.60
N ALA A 116 13.29 -5.18 -14.30
CA ALA A 116 12.07 -4.43 -14.58
C ALA A 116 11.99 -4.07 -16.08
N VAL A 117 10.86 -4.40 -16.69
CA VAL A 117 10.52 -4.09 -18.09
C VAL A 117 9.57 -2.89 -18.14
N ASP A 118 8.52 -2.91 -17.31
CA ASP A 118 7.53 -1.83 -17.23
C ASP A 118 7.01 -1.73 -15.79
N THR A 119 7.01 -0.53 -15.21
CA THR A 119 6.55 -0.30 -13.84
C THR A 119 5.10 0.19 -13.77
N THR A 120 4.41 0.27 -14.92
CA THR A 120 3.01 0.68 -14.99
C THR A 120 2.12 -0.29 -14.20
N GLY A 121 1.28 0.23 -13.32
CA GLY A 121 0.36 -0.58 -12.52
C GLY A 121 1.02 -1.40 -11.39
N ALA A 122 2.32 -1.24 -11.13
CA ALA A 122 3.01 -1.94 -10.05
C ALA A 122 2.41 -1.62 -8.66
N GLY A 123 2.06 -0.36 -8.43
CA GLY A 123 1.38 0.08 -7.21
C GLY A 123 -0.04 -0.49 -7.10
N ASP A 124 -0.78 -0.57 -8.20
CA ASP A 124 -2.13 -1.13 -8.25
C ASP A 124 -2.10 -2.62 -7.95
N THR A 125 -1.16 -3.35 -8.59
CA THR A 125 -0.91 -4.77 -8.32
C THR A 125 -0.55 -5.00 -6.85
N PHE A 126 0.32 -4.16 -6.29
CA PHE A 126 0.68 -4.21 -4.87
C PHE A 126 -0.55 -4.06 -3.97
N ASN A 127 -1.35 -3.00 -4.18
CA ASN A 127 -2.52 -2.71 -3.35
C ASN A 127 -3.62 -3.78 -3.49
N GLY A 128 -3.85 -4.29 -4.70
CA GLY A 128 -4.79 -5.38 -4.94
C GLY A 128 -4.38 -6.67 -4.25
N ALA A 129 -3.12 -7.08 -4.41
CA ALA A 129 -2.57 -8.28 -3.77
C ALA A 129 -2.55 -8.14 -2.24
N LEU A 130 -2.23 -6.95 -1.72
CA LEU A 130 -2.26 -6.64 -0.29
C LEU A 130 -3.66 -6.81 0.30
N ALA A 131 -4.68 -6.26 -0.38
CA ALA A 131 -6.07 -6.37 0.06
C ALA A 131 -6.54 -7.84 0.09
N VAL A 132 -6.20 -8.63 -0.95
CA VAL A 132 -6.50 -10.07 -1.01
C VAL A 132 -5.84 -10.81 0.15
N ALA A 133 -4.54 -10.63 0.37
CA ALA A 133 -3.83 -11.31 1.44
C ALA A 133 -4.35 -10.96 2.84
N LEU A 134 -4.73 -9.69 3.05
CA LEU A 134 -5.35 -9.25 4.31
C LEU A 134 -6.77 -9.82 4.50
N SER A 135 -7.56 -9.95 3.41
CA SER A 135 -8.90 -10.57 3.48
C SER A 135 -8.84 -12.07 3.80
N GLU A 136 -7.75 -12.73 3.45
CA GLU A 136 -7.45 -14.12 3.83
C GLU A 136 -6.99 -14.26 5.30
N GLY A 137 -6.89 -13.16 6.04
CA GLY A 137 -6.50 -13.15 7.45
C GLY A 137 -4.98 -13.21 7.68
N ARG A 138 -4.15 -13.00 6.66
CA ARG A 138 -2.69 -12.97 6.85
C ARG A 138 -2.28 -11.76 7.72
N PRO A 139 -1.28 -11.91 8.59
CA PRO A 139 -0.64 -10.79 9.28
C PRO A 139 -0.14 -9.72 8.28
N LEU A 140 -0.12 -8.45 8.70
CA LEU A 140 0.22 -7.33 7.80
C LEU A 140 1.58 -7.51 7.10
N SER A 141 2.61 -7.95 7.81
CA SER A 141 3.94 -8.17 7.24
C SER A 141 3.95 -9.29 6.19
N GLU A 142 3.19 -10.37 6.40
CA GLU A 142 3.04 -11.45 5.42
C GLU A 142 2.23 -10.99 4.19
N ALA A 143 1.18 -10.21 4.41
CA ALA A 143 0.39 -9.62 3.33
C ALA A 143 1.23 -8.65 2.47
N VAL A 144 2.09 -7.84 3.10
CA VAL A 144 3.03 -6.96 2.39
C VAL A 144 4.09 -7.78 1.63
N ARG A 145 4.56 -8.89 2.20
CA ARG A 145 5.49 -9.80 1.50
C ARG A 145 4.86 -10.40 0.24
N PHE A 146 3.61 -10.85 0.35
CA PHE A 146 2.83 -11.34 -0.78
C PHE A 146 2.63 -10.25 -1.85
N ALA A 147 2.22 -9.04 -1.44
CA ALA A 147 2.01 -7.91 -2.34
C ALA A 147 3.30 -7.45 -3.04
N THR A 148 4.43 -7.48 -2.32
CA THR A 148 5.75 -7.15 -2.87
C THR A 148 6.17 -8.18 -3.94
N ALA A 149 5.91 -9.47 -3.71
CA ALA A 149 6.18 -10.51 -4.70
C ALA A 149 5.29 -10.37 -5.95
N ALA A 150 4.00 -10.09 -5.78
CA ALA A 150 3.08 -9.85 -6.89
C ALA A 150 3.52 -8.64 -7.74
N SER A 151 3.88 -7.53 -7.09
CA SER A 151 4.40 -6.34 -7.77
C SER A 151 5.73 -6.60 -8.48
N ALA A 152 6.62 -7.42 -7.89
CA ALA A 152 7.87 -7.80 -8.52
C ALA A 152 7.66 -8.60 -9.82
N ILE A 153 6.68 -9.50 -9.86
CA ILE A 153 6.32 -10.22 -11.09
C ILE A 153 5.72 -9.25 -12.12
N ALA A 154 4.82 -8.36 -11.70
CA ALA A 154 4.15 -7.42 -12.60
C ALA A 154 5.15 -6.55 -13.36
N VAL A 155 6.18 -6.02 -12.70
CA VAL A 155 7.17 -5.15 -13.37
C VAL A 155 8.05 -5.86 -14.38
N THR A 156 8.06 -7.19 -14.45
CA THR A 156 8.79 -7.95 -15.48
C THR A 156 8.01 -8.06 -16.80
N ARG A 157 6.81 -7.50 -16.89
CA ARG A 157 5.88 -7.63 -18.02
C ARG A 157 5.45 -6.27 -18.52
N MET A 158 5.16 -6.19 -19.82
CA MET A 158 4.60 -4.98 -20.43
C MET A 158 3.11 -4.83 -20.10
N GLY A 159 2.71 -3.60 -19.78
CA GLY A 159 1.32 -3.20 -19.58
C GLY A 159 0.89 -3.20 -18.11
N ALA A 160 -0.30 -2.68 -17.84
CA ALA A 160 -0.86 -2.57 -16.50
C ALA A 160 -1.66 -3.83 -16.12
N GLN A 161 -2.89 -3.95 -16.63
CA GLN A 161 -3.79 -5.06 -16.28
C GLN A 161 -3.27 -6.42 -16.77
N SER A 162 -2.65 -6.46 -17.96
CA SER A 162 -2.06 -7.68 -18.54
C SER A 162 -0.83 -8.17 -17.80
N ALA A 163 -0.18 -7.31 -17.01
CA ALA A 163 1.01 -7.64 -16.25
C ALA A 163 0.70 -8.27 -14.87
N VAL A 164 -0.54 -8.13 -14.38
CA VAL A 164 -0.95 -8.66 -13.06
C VAL A 164 -0.75 -10.18 -13.03
N PRO A 165 0.01 -10.73 -12.06
CA PRO A 165 0.28 -12.16 -11.96
C PRO A 165 -0.96 -12.93 -11.49
N MET A 166 -1.00 -14.20 -11.85
CA MET A 166 -1.91 -15.17 -11.23
C MET A 166 -1.41 -15.54 -9.83
N ARG A 167 -2.32 -16.02 -9.00
CA ARG A 167 -2.04 -16.40 -7.61
C ARG A 167 -0.90 -17.40 -7.50
N GLU A 168 -0.93 -18.43 -8.33
CA GLU A 168 0.02 -19.53 -8.34
C GLU A 168 1.46 -19.05 -8.65
N GLU A 169 1.61 -18.02 -9.47
CA GLU A 169 2.90 -17.43 -9.79
C GLU A 169 3.50 -16.72 -8.57
N VAL A 170 2.66 -16.03 -7.79
CA VAL A 170 3.09 -15.34 -6.57
C VAL A 170 3.48 -16.36 -5.49
N ASP A 171 2.65 -17.39 -5.30
CA ASP A 171 2.90 -18.46 -4.33
C ASP A 171 4.18 -19.24 -4.69
N ALA A 172 4.42 -19.52 -5.98
CA ALA A 172 5.66 -20.16 -6.45
C ALA A 172 6.90 -19.29 -6.14
N LEU A 173 6.84 -17.97 -6.46
CA LEU A 173 7.95 -17.05 -6.17
C LEU A 173 8.26 -16.96 -4.67
N LEU A 174 7.25 -17.05 -3.81
CA LEU A 174 7.41 -17.04 -2.36
C LEU A 174 7.99 -18.34 -1.82
N ALA A 175 7.78 -19.46 -2.50
CA ALA A 175 8.30 -20.78 -2.10
C ALA A 175 9.79 -20.97 -2.46
N GLU A 176 10.38 -20.14 -3.31
CA GLU A 176 11.79 -20.18 -3.72
C GLU A 176 12.77 -19.60 -2.66
N VAL A 177 12.42 -19.61 -1.39
CA VAL A 177 13.22 -19.06 -0.28
C VAL A 177 14.06 -20.12 0.42
#